data_a2a1f2e7b9fd278aabc73e6b68479983
#
_entry.id   a2a1f2e7b9fd278aabc73e6b68479983
#
_cell.length_a   1.000
_cell.length_b   1.000
_cell.length_c   1.000
_cell.angle_alpha   90.00
_cell.angle_beta   90.00
_cell.angle_gamma   90.00
#
_symmetry.space_group_name_H-M   'P 1'
#
loop_
_entity.id
_entity.type
_entity.pdbx_description
1 polymer ?
#
loop_
_entity_poly.entity_id
_entity_poly.type
_entity_poly.pdbx_seq_one_letter_code
_entity_poly.pdbx_strand_id
1 'polypeptide(L)'
;YPAWRALGVSGFNAIRQQTLAERNDIEAVLHMGDYIYEFGTSYGPVPTPGAALGRVHNPPKEITTLADYRTRYGQYRSDPDLQKLHARHPFITIYDDHEIANDWWREGAENHDASEGAFIDRLAAGLQAWREWLPLRPFSATDPLRAWRRMQFGDLVDLWAIDTRLYRDQQPSNAIVGYGSVDPAVDSPTRTILGAEQKTWLKAGLASSTARWKVLSNQVPFYPFIVGAALPAMLEEALDPADGT
;
A
#
# COMPACT_ATOMS: atom_id res chain seq x y z
N TYR A 1 -3.30 -1.55 -10.00
CA TYR A 1 -3.96 -2.47 -10.95
C TYR A 1 -3.85 -1.98 -12.41
N PRO A 2 -4.33 -0.79 -12.82
CA PRO A 2 -4.11 -0.32 -14.19
C PRO A 2 -2.62 -0.17 -14.53
N ALA A 3 -1.79 0.26 -13.59
CA ALA A 3 -0.35 0.39 -13.78
C ALA A 3 0.33 -0.95 -14.06
N TRP A 4 -0.01 -2.00 -13.34
CA TRP A 4 0.56 -3.34 -13.53
C TRP A 4 0.18 -3.95 -14.88
N ARG A 5 -1.00 -3.66 -15.37
CA ARG A 5 -1.41 -4.09 -16.73
C ARG A 5 -0.57 -3.44 -17.84
N ALA A 6 0.09 -2.34 -17.57
CA ALA A 6 0.85 -1.62 -18.56
C ALA A 6 2.29 -2.10 -18.75
N LEU A 7 2.85 -2.74 -17.75
CA LEU A 7 4.22 -3.29 -17.82
C LEU A 7 4.29 -4.65 -18.54
N GLY A 8 3.25 -5.03 -19.32
CA GLY A 8 3.18 -6.38 -19.90
C GLY A 8 2.88 -7.49 -18.87
N VAL A 9 2.91 -7.13 -17.59
CA VAL A 9 2.54 -8.01 -16.46
C VAL A 9 1.02 -8.02 -16.27
N SER A 10 0.32 -7.19 -17.01
CA SER A 10 -1.10 -6.90 -16.89
C SER A 10 -2.01 -8.03 -17.32
N GLY A 11 -1.64 -8.77 -18.34
CA GLY A 11 -2.34 -10.00 -18.72
C GLY A 11 -2.29 -11.02 -17.58
N PHE A 12 -1.17 -11.03 -16.86
CA PHE A 12 -0.96 -11.96 -15.74
C PHE A 12 -1.87 -11.64 -14.54
N ASN A 13 -2.10 -10.37 -14.24
CA ASN A 13 -2.96 -9.98 -13.11
C ASN A 13 -4.46 -10.14 -13.41
N ALA A 14 -4.91 -9.83 -14.62
CA ALA A 14 -6.30 -10.08 -15.02
C ALA A 14 -6.60 -11.59 -15.05
N ILE A 15 -5.74 -12.38 -15.69
CA ILE A 15 -5.85 -13.85 -15.68
C ILE A 15 -5.79 -14.38 -14.24
N ARG A 16 -4.94 -13.81 -13.40
CA ARG A 16 -4.81 -14.23 -12.01
C ARG A 16 -6.06 -13.90 -11.17
N GLN A 17 -6.66 -12.73 -11.35
CA GLN A 17 -7.90 -12.37 -10.66
C GLN A 17 -9.08 -13.22 -11.12
N GLN A 18 -9.22 -13.46 -12.41
CA GLN A 18 -10.21 -14.38 -12.95
C GLN A 18 -9.99 -15.80 -12.41
N THR A 19 -8.76 -16.30 -12.48
CA THR A 19 -8.42 -17.63 -11.96
C THR A 19 -8.71 -17.76 -10.46
N LEU A 20 -8.37 -16.72 -9.66
CA LEU A 20 -8.68 -16.72 -8.23
C LEU A 20 -10.19 -16.69 -7.97
N ALA A 21 -10.96 -15.93 -8.77
CA ALA A 21 -12.41 -15.87 -8.64
C ALA A 21 -13.09 -17.21 -8.96
N GLU A 22 -12.48 -18.05 -9.78
CA GLU A 22 -13.01 -19.37 -10.16
C GLU A 22 -12.68 -20.48 -9.16
N ARG A 23 -11.74 -20.23 -8.23
CA ARG A 23 -11.34 -21.24 -7.22
C ARG A 23 -12.38 -21.35 -6.12
N ASN A 24 -12.60 -22.59 -5.65
CA ASN A 24 -13.51 -22.91 -4.54
C ASN A 24 -12.77 -23.22 -3.22
N ASP A 25 -11.44 -23.22 -3.25
CA ASP A 25 -10.57 -23.53 -2.12
C ASP A 25 -9.90 -22.27 -1.51
N ILE A 26 -10.41 -21.09 -1.84
CA ILE A 26 -10.00 -19.81 -1.26
C ILE A 26 -11.05 -19.33 -0.28
N GLU A 27 -10.69 -19.23 0.99
CA GLU A 27 -11.58 -18.75 2.06
C GLU A 27 -11.65 -17.21 2.12
N ALA A 28 -10.56 -16.53 1.81
CA ALA A 28 -10.49 -15.07 1.82
C ALA A 28 -9.33 -14.56 0.97
N VAL A 29 -9.42 -13.31 0.53
CA VAL A 29 -8.33 -12.56 -0.10
C VAL A 29 -7.76 -11.61 0.93
N LEU A 30 -6.47 -11.77 1.25
CA LEU A 30 -5.72 -10.84 2.06
C LEU A 30 -5.10 -9.77 1.14
N HIS A 31 -5.58 -8.53 1.25
CA HIS A 31 -5.11 -7.41 0.44
C HIS A 31 -4.32 -6.43 1.31
N MET A 32 -3.05 -6.27 1.00
CA MET A 32 -2.08 -5.56 1.82
C MET A 32 -1.83 -4.11 1.39
N GLY A 33 -2.81 -3.46 0.78
CA GLY A 33 -2.71 -2.09 0.31
C GLY A 33 -2.42 -1.95 -1.19
N ASP A 34 -2.24 -0.72 -1.65
CA ASP A 34 -2.12 -0.36 -3.07
C ASP A 34 -3.32 -0.80 -3.91
N TYR A 35 -4.51 -0.66 -3.33
CA TYR A 35 -5.75 -1.00 -4.02
C TYR A 35 -6.04 -0.02 -5.15
N ILE A 36 -5.74 1.26 -4.93
CA ILE A 36 -5.74 2.33 -5.93
C ILE A 36 -4.36 2.99 -5.99
N TYR A 37 -4.14 3.83 -6.98
CA TYR A 37 -2.97 4.69 -7.09
C TYR A 37 -3.43 6.14 -7.30
N GLU A 38 -2.84 7.08 -6.57
CA GLU A 38 -3.25 8.48 -6.53
C GLU A 38 -2.81 9.30 -7.73
N PHE A 39 -1.80 8.85 -8.47
CA PHE A 39 -1.21 9.59 -9.58
C PHE A 39 -2.22 9.92 -10.69
N GLY A 40 -1.93 11.00 -11.44
CA GLY A 40 -2.66 11.38 -12.65
C GLY A 40 -2.29 10.53 -13.86
N THR A 41 -2.05 11.20 -15.00
CA THR A 41 -1.61 10.55 -16.23
C THR A 41 -0.12 10.27 -16.30
N SER A 42 0.64 10.84 -15.35
CA SER A 42 2.08 10.65 -15.23
C SER A 42 2.50 10.66 -13.76
N TYR A 43 3.62 10.03 -13.49
CA TYR A 43 4.39 10.18 -12.25
C TYR A 43 5.67 10.92 -12.61
N GLY A 44 5.75 12.20 -12.24
CA GLY A 44 6.81 13.06 -12.73
C GLY A 44 6.85 13.10 -14.27
N PRO A 45 8.01 12.93 -14.92
CA PRO A 45 8.15 12.92 -16.37
C PRO A 45 7.68 11.59 -17.01
N VAL A 46 7.39 10.56 -16.22
CA VAL A 46 7.06 9.22 -16.72
C VAL A 46 5.55 9.08 -16.88
N PRO A 47 5.02 8.79 -18.09
CA PRO A 47 3.61 8.49 -18.26
C PRO A 47 3.20 7.28 -17.41
N THR A 48 2.02 7.36 -16.76
CA THR A 48 1.50 6.18 -16.07
C THR A 48 1.27 5.06 -17.10
N PRO A 49 1.76 3.87 -16.81
CA PRO A 49 1.77 2.78 -17.81
C PRO A 49 0.40 2.42 -18.39
N GLY A 50 -0.71 2.75 -17.71
CA GLY A 50 -2.08 2.54 -18.19
C GLY A 50 -2.46 3.36 -19.43
N ALA A 51 -1.78 4.49 -19.69
CA ALA A 51 -2.12 5.38 -20.81
C ALA A 51 -1.96 4.67 -22.17
N ALA A 52 -0.90 3.90 -22.35
CA ALA A 52 -0.64 3.14 -23.57
C ALA A 52 -1.70 2.06 -23.87
N LEU A 53 -2.45 1.65 -22.84
CA LEU A 53 -3.53 0.64 -22.96
C LEU A 53 -4.93 1.28 -22.98
N GLY A 54 -5.03 2.61 -23.12
CA GLY A 54 -6.29 3.33 -23.01
C GLY A 54 -6.90 3.32 -21.60
N ARG A 55 -6.12 2.97 -20.58
CA ARG A 55 -6.54 2.94 -19.18
C ARG A 55 -5.98 4.15 -18.42
N VAL A 56 -6.35 5.32 -18.88
CA VAL A 56 -5.98 6.60 -18.25
C VAL A 56 -6.70 6.69 -16.90
N HIS A 57 -5.96 7.13 -15.87
CA HIS A 57 -6.55 7.39 -14.57
C HIS A 57 -7.69 8.43 -14.65
N ASN A 58 -8.75 8.20 -13.93
CA ASN A 58 -9.89 9.12 -13.79
C ASN A 58 -10.06 9.50 -12.30
N PRO A 59 -9.96 10.80 -11.94
CA PRO A 59 -9.64 11.92 -12.82
C PRO A 59 -8.21 11.84 -13.35
N PRO A 60 -7.88 12.49 -14.50
CA PRO A 60 -6.55 12.43 -15.11
C PRO A 60 -5.52 13.37 -14.45
N LYS A 61 -5.63 13.52 -13.16
CA LYS A 61 -4.77 14.32 -12.27
C LYS A 61 -4.45 13.53 -11.02
N GLU A 62 -3.50 13.98 -10.25
CA GLU A 62 -3.31 13.50 -8.90
C GLU A 62 -4.55 13.78 -8.05
N ILE A 63 -4.94 12.80 -7.23
CA ILE A 63 -6.15 12.88 -6.43
C ILE A 63 -5.83 13.39 -5.02
N THR A 64 -6.55 14.43 -4.59
CA THR A 64 -6.36 15.06 -3.29
C THR A 64 -7.66 15.25 -2.52
N THR A 65 -8.81 15.25 -3.22
CA THR A 65 -10.12 15.47 -2.60
C THR A 65 -10.93 14.19 -2.45
N LEU A 66 -11.87 14.16 -1.53
CA LEU A 66 -12.77 13.01 -1.35
C LEU A 66 -13.51 12.62 -2.64
N ALA A 67 -13.93 13.61 -3.43
CA ALA A 67 -14.59 13.35 -4.72
C ALA A 67 -13.64 12.68 -5.72
N ASP A 68 -12.38 13.08 -5.75
CA ASP A 68 -11.36 12.49 -6.59
C ASP A 68 -11.09 11.03 -6.18
N TYR A 69 -10.89 10.77 -4.88
CA TYR A 69 -10.69 9.41 -4.36
C TYR A 69 -11.87 8.50 -4.69
N ARG A 70 -13.10 8.95 -4.47
CA ARG A 70 -14.32 8.19 -4.82
C ARG A 70 -14.38 7.86 -6.31
N THR A 71 -14.00 8.82 -7.17
CA THR A 71 -13.95 8.61 -8.62
C THR A 71 -12.90 7.55 -8.98
N ARG A 72 -11.72 7.62 -8.37
CA ARG A 72 -10.63 6.66 -8.59
C ARG A 72 -11.00 5.25 -8.12
N TYR A 73 -11.59 5.11 -6.94
CA TYR A 73 -12.12 3.82 -6.47
C TYR A 73 -13.18 3.27 -7.41
N GLY A 74 -14.12 4.11 -7.87
CA GLY A 74 -15.15 3.72 -8.84
C GLY A 74 -14.53 3.18 -10.13
N GLN A 75 -13.48 3.82 -10.63
CA GLN A 75 -12.75 3.36 -11.81
C GLN A 75 -12.11 1.98 -11.59
N TYR A 76 -11.40 1.78 -10.49
CA TYR A 76 -10.76 0.49 -10.18
C TYR A 76 -11.80 -0.61 -9.96
N ARG A 77 -12.89 -0.30 -9.26
CA ARG A 77 -14.01 -1.22 -9.00
C ARG A 77 -14.86 -1.53 -10.24
N SER A 78 -14.69 -0.81 -11.33
CA SER A 78 -15.33 -1.13 -12.62
C SER A 78 -14.63 -2.25 -13.40
N ASP A 79 -13.45 -2.71 -12.97
CA ASP A 79 -12.76 -3.85 -13.58
C ASP A 79 -13.58 -5.14 -13.36
N PRO A 80 -14.01 -5.83 -14.43
CA PRO A 80 -14.90 -6.97 -14.30
C PRO A 80 -14.29 -8.17 -13.58
N ASP A 81 -12.98 -8.36 -13.67
CA ASP A 81 -12.31 -9.48 -13.01
C ASP A 81 -12.17 -9.21 -11.51
N LEU A 82 -11.89 -7.96 -11.14
CA LEU A 82 -11.90 -7.54 -9.75
C LEU A 82 -13.31 -7.62 -9.13
N GLN A 83 -14.36 -7.26 -9.89
CA GLN A 83 -15.76 -7.42 -9.45
C GLN A 83 -16.09 -8.89 -9.18
N LYS A 84 -15.71 -9.80 -10.07
CA LYS A 84 -15.92 -11.25 -9.87
C LYS A 84 -15.21 -11.75 -8.62
N LEU A 85 -13.96 -11.33 -8.41
CA LEU A 85 -13.18 -11.72 -7.25
C LEU A 85 -13.82 -11.24 -5.94
N HIS A 86 -14.28 -9.99 -5.89
CA HIS A 86 -15.00 -9.45 -4.73
C HIS A 86 -16.36 -10.11 -4.49
N ALA A 87 -17.06 -10.48 -5.56
CA ALA A 87 -18.34 -11.17 -5.44
C ALA A 87 -18.19 -12.61 -4.91
N ARG A 88 -17.03 -13.23 -5.15
CA ARG A 88 -16.80 -14.63 -4.80
C ARG A 88 -16.13 -14.83 -3.45
N HIS A 89 -15.23 -13.94 -3.08
CA HIS A 89 -14.39 -14.11 -1.88
C HIS A 89 -14.43 -12.87 -0.99
N PRO A 90 -14.52 -13.04 0.34
CA PRO A 90 -14.37 -11.94 1.27
C PRO A 90 -12.96 -11.37 1.21
N PHE A 91 -12.87 -10.04 1.34
CA PHE A 91 -11.60 -9.32 1.38
C PHE A 91 -11.26 -8.90 2.81
N ILE A 92 -10.05 -9.22 3.23
CA ILE A 92 -9.43 -8.70 4.45
C ILE A 92 -8.41 -7.68 3.99
N THR A 93 -8.75 -6.41 4.12
CA THR A 93 -7.93 -5.33 3.55
C THR A 93 -7.27 -4.50 4.64
N ILE A 94 -6.08 -4.03 4.35
CA ILE A 94 -5.41 -2.91 5.01
C ILE A 94 -4.92 -1.97 3.91
N TYR A 95 -4.76 -0.69 4.18
CA TYR A 95 -4.15 0.25 3.25
C TYR A 95 -2.62 0.21 3.32
N ASP A 96 -1.95 0.65 2.24
CA ASP A 96 -0.56 1.07 2.24
C ASP A 96 -0.48 2.58 1.94
N ASP A 97 0.41 3.04 1.08
CA ASP A 97 0.57 4.46 0.81
C ASP A 97 -0.36 4.97 -0.29
N HIS A 98 -0.51 4.27 -1.37
CA HIS A 98 -1.23 4.77 -2.53
C HIS A 98 -2.74 4.93 -2.36
N GLU A 99 -3.31 4.43 -1.28
CA GLU A 99 -4.68 4.78 -0.89
C GLU A 99 -4.82 6.26 -0.48
N ILE A 100 -3.69 6.90 -0.12
CA ILE A 100 -3.61 8.32 0.26
C ILE A 100 -2.64 9.05 -0.67
N ALA A 101 -1.33 8.82 -0.52
CA ALA A 101 -0.27 9.47 -1.29
C ALA A 101 1.04 8.69 -1.11
N ASN A 102 1.92 8.73 -2.12
CA ASN A 102 3.18 8.00 -2.09
C ASN A 102 3.98 8.27 -0.83
N ASP A 103 4.45 7.19 -0.23
CA ASP A 103 5.31 7.19 0.96
C ASP A 103 4.84 8.09 2.12
N TRP A 104 3.51 8.17 2.33
CA TRP A 104 2.97 8.98 3.41
C TRP A 104 3.33 8.45 4.81
N TRP A 105 3.43 9.40 5.72
CA TRP A 105 3.62 9.17 7.14
C TRP A 105 2.60 10.01 7.93
N ARG A 106 2.64 9.93 9.24
CA ARG A 106 1.68 10.59 10.14
C ARG A 106 1.35 12.06 9.80
N GLU A 107 2.33 12.82 9.29
CA GLU A 107 2.22 14.27 9.13
C GLU A 107 2.40 14.76 7.68
N GLY A 108 2.62 13.86 6.72
CA GLY A 108 2.85 14.24 5.33
C GLY A 108 3.03 13.06 4.39
N ALA A 109 3.38 13.36 3.16
CA ALA A 109 3.69 12.37 2.13
C ALA A 109 4.81 12.88 1.21
N GLU A 110 5.45 11.98 0.48
CA GLU A 110 6.51 12.34 -0.45
C GLU A 110 5.98 13.24 -1.57
N ASN A 111 4.79 12.93 -2.10
CA ASN A 111 4.15 13.66 -3.19
C ASN A 111 3.00 14.58 -2.72
N HIS A 112 3.11 15.18 -1.54
CA HIS A 112 2.16 16.18 -1.05
C HIS A 112 2.88 17.46 -0.67
N ASP A 113 2.42 18.60 -1.22
CA ASP A 113 2.96 19.91 -0.94
C ASP A 113 1.89 20.90 -0.47
N ALA A 114 2.34 22.08 0.01
CA ALA A 114 1.46 23.10 0.58
C ALA A 114 0.42 23.68 -0.40
N SER A 115 0.62 23.56 -1.71
CA SER A 115 -0.35 24.03 -2.72
C SER A 115 -1.60 23.16 -2.79
N GLU A 116 -1.51 21.93 -2.28
CA GLU A 116 -2.60 20.94 -2.24
C GLU A 116 -3.47 21.05 -0.97
N GLY A 117 -3.11 21.98 -0.08
CA GLY A 117 -3.80 22.20 1.20
C GLY A 117 -3.13 21.47 2.37
N ALA A 118 -3.86 21.29 3.47
CA ALA A 118 -3.32 20.59 4.62
C ALA A 118 -3.34 19.05 4.39
N PHE A 119 -2.23 18.39 4.67
CA PHE A 119 -2.13 16.93 4.50
C PHE A 119 -3.21 16.16 5.28
N ILE A 120 -3.58 16.65 6.46
CA ILE A 120 -4.63 16.01 7.27
C ILE A 120 -5.99 15.94 6.55
N ASP A 121 -6.30 16.91 5.71
CA ASP A 121 -7.55 16.93 4.93
C ASP A 121 -7.50 15.87 3.82
N ARG A 122 -6.35 15.75 3.15
CA ARG A 122 -6.10 14.69 2.15
C ARG A 122 -6.14 13.32 2.80
N LEU A 123 -5.49 13.13 3.93
CA LEU A 123 -5.51 11.90 4.71
C LEU A 123 -6.95 11.49 5.09
N ALA A 124 -7.73 12.42 5.62
CA ALA A 124 -9.13 12.18 5.98
C ALA A 124 -9.97 11.77 4.76
N ALA A 125 -9.78 12.46 3.62
CA ALA A 125 -10.48 12.16 2.36
C ALA A 125 -10.16 10.76 1.83
N GLY A 126 -8.88 10.39 1.79
CA GLY A 126 -8.45 9.07 1.32
C GLY A 126 -8.92 7.94 2.23
N LEU A 127 -8.76 8.08 3.56
CA LEU A 127 -9.24 7.09 4.53
C LEU A 127 -10.76 6.93 4.52
N GLN A 128 -11.51 8.03 4.30
CA GLN A 128 -12.95 7.96 4.16
C GLN A 128 -13.34 7.18 2.92
N ALA A 129 -12.76 7.51 1.76
CA ALA A 129 -13.03 6.79 0.51
C ALA A 129 -12.66 5.31 0.61
N TRP A 130 -11.51 4.98 1.20
CA TRP A 130 -11.08 3.61 1.44
C TRP A 130 -12.13 2.80 2.22
N ARG A 131 -12.70 3.37 3.28
CA ARG A 131 -13.74 2.70 4.08
C ARG A 131 -15.08 2.56 3.36
N GLU A 132 -15.42 3.53 2.52
CA GLU A 132 -16.67 3.50 1.74
C GLU A 132 -16.62 2.43 0.64
N TRP A 133 -15.49 2.30 -0.04
CA TRP A 133 -15.34 1.39 -1.19
C TRP A 133 -14.89 -0.01 -0.81
N LEU A 134 -14.25 -0.16 0.33
CA LEU A 134 -13.90 -1.42 0.94
C LEU A 134 -14.60 -1.49 2.30
N PRO A 135 -15.91 -1.85 2.33
CA PRO A 135 -16.78 -1.67 3.48
C PRO A 135 -16.24 -2.41 4.70
N LEU A 136 -15.64 -1.66 5.59
CA LEU A 136 -15.00 -2.13 6.80
C LEU A 136 -15.82 -1.69 8.01
N ARG A 137 -15.97 -2.60 8.97
CA ARG A 137 -16.53 -2.20 10.27
C ARG A 137 -15.53 -1.31 11.01
N PRO A 138 -15.98 -0.34 11.79
CA PRO A 138 -15.08 0.37 12.72
C PRO A 138 -14.36 -0.64 13.60
N PHE A 139 -13.04 -0.53 13.69
CA PHE A 139 -12.21 -1.46 14.48
C PHE A 139 -12.04 -0.99 15.92
N SER A 140 -12.38 0.26 16.19
CA SER A 140 -12.39 0.86 17.53
C SER A 140 -13.53 1.85 17.64
N ALA A 141 -14.21 1.87 18.78
CA ALA A 141 -15.24 2.86 19.07
C ALA A 141 -14.65 4.22 19.48
N THR A 142 -13.42 4.23 20.00
CA THR A 142 -12.74 5.42 20.53
C THR A 142 -11.69 5.97 19.60
N ASP A 143 -11.23 5.19 18.62
CA ASP A 143 -10.28 5.60 17.59
C ASP A 143 -10.84 5.26 16.21
N PRO A 144 -11.54 6.21 15.56
CA PRO A 144 -12.15 5.97 14.26
C PRO A 144 -11.13 5.83 13.14
N LEU A 145 -9.88 6.21 13.33
CA LEU A 145 -8.83 6.09 12.32
C LEU A 145 -8.12 4.74 12.40
N ARG A 146 -8.21 4.04 13.51
CA ARG A 146 -7.56 2.75 13.71
C ARG A 146 -7.97 1.74 12.64
N ALA A 147 -6.99 1.17 11.96
CA ALA A 147 -7.17 0.12 10.95
C ALA A 147 -6.55 -1.22 11.37
N TRP A 148 -5.55 -1.22 12.24
CA TRP A 148 -4.90 -2.44 12.70
C TRP A 148 -5.82 -3.27 13.60
N ARG A 149 -5.81 -4.60 13.37
CA ARG A 149 -6.73 -5.54 14.00
C ARG A 149 -6.21 -6.97 13.95
N ARG A 150 -6.79 -7.82 14.82
CA ARG A 150 -6.55 -9.28 14.84
C ARG A 150 -7.80 -10.02 14.42
N MET A 151 -7.64 -11.10 13.67
CA MET A 151 -8.68 -12.05 13.32
C MET A 151 -8.19 -13.46 13.60
N GLN A 152 -9.08 -14.29 14.15
CA GLN A 152 -8.77 -15.69 14.46
C GLN A 152 -9.62 -16.60 13.59
N PHE A 153 -8.98 -17.61 13.01
CA PHE A 153 -9.61 -18.66 12.22
C PHE A 153 -9.41 -20.00 12.94
N GLY A 154 -10.30 -20.25 13.90
CA GLY A 154 -10.22 -21.39 14.82
C GLY A 154 -8.89 -21.37 15.61
N ASP A 155 -8.30 -22.54 15.76
CA ASP A 155 -6.98 -22.76 16.36
C ASP A 155 -5.86 -22.80 15.30
N LEU A 156 -6.23 -22.67 14.02
CA LEU A 156 -5.30 -22.80 12.92
C LEU A 156 -4.53 -21.51 12.64
N VAL A 157 -5.22 -20.37 12.50
CA VAL A 157 -4.61 -19.11 12.09
C VAL A 157 -5.00 -17.95 13.00
N ASP A 158 -4.00 -17.24 13.47
CA ASP A 158 -4.10 -15.88 14.01
C ASP A 158 -3.51 -14.90 12.99
N LEU A 159 -4.34 -13.99 12.51
CA LEU A 159 -3.97 -12.97 11.54
C LEU A 159 -3.94 -11.59 12.21
N TRP A 160 -2.81 -10.91 12.11
CA TRP A 160 -2.66 -9.50 12.49
C TRP A 160 -2.52 -8.65 11.23
N ALA A 161 -3.54 -7.84 10.92
CA ALA A 161 -3.42 -6.76 9.96
C ALA A 161 -2.82 -5.56 10.69
N ILE A 162 -1.60 -5.19 10.33
CA ILE A 162 -0.88 -4.08 10.95
C ILE A 162 -0.95 -2.83 10.06
N ASP A 163 -0.87 -1.67 10.69
CA ASP A 163 -0.85 -0.37 10.03
C ASP A 163 0.56 0.19 10.09
N THR A 164 1.19 0.30 8.94
CA THR A 164 2.58 0.76 8.80
C THR A 164 2.67 2.22 8.35
N ARG A 165 1.54 2.95 8.29
CA ARG A 165 1.50 4.32 7.76
C ARG A 165 1.04 5.37 8.78
N LEU A 166 -0.13 5.21 9.39
CA LEU A 166 -0.75 6.26 10.22
C LEU A 166 0.08 6.69 11.43
N TYR A 167 0.89 5.79 11.96
CA TYR A 167 1.68 6.02 13.18
C TYR A 167 3.17 6.18 12.91
N ARG A 168 3.60 6.05 11.65
CA ARG A 168 5.03 6.09 11.32
C ARG A 168 5.57 7.50 11.29
N ASP A 169 6.83 7.63 11.67
CA ASP A 169 7.61 8.83 11.41
C ASP A 169 8.04 8.89 9.94
N GLN A 170 8.31 10.11 9.47
CA GLN A 170 8.86 10.30 8.13
C GLN A 170 10.10 9.44 7.92
N GLN A 171 10.17 8.74 6.80
CA GLN A 171 11.35 7.96 6.48
C GLN A 171 12.59 8.86 6.35
N PRO A 172 13.77 8.41 6.77
CA PRO A 172 15.01 9.17 6.57
C PRO A 172 15.27 9.37 5.08
N SER A 173 15.67 10.57 4.70
CA SER A 173 15.79 11.00 3.31
C SER A 173 16.76 10.15 2.46
N ASN A 174 17.72 9.49 3.08
CA ASN A 174 18.76 8.70 2.41
C ASN A 174 18.66 7.20 2.70
N ALA A 175 17.56 6.72 3.27
CA ALA A 175 17.43 5.32 3.70
C ALA A 175 17.46 4.32 2.54
N ILE A 176 17.08 4.74 1.34
CA ILE A 176 17.00 3.87 0.16
C ILE A 176 18.17 4.13 -0.81
N VAL A 177 18.70 5.34 -0.85
CA VAL A 177 19.65 5.78 -1.89
C VAL A 177 21.11 5.55 -1.47
N GLY A 178 21.37 5.23 -0.22
CA GLY A 178 22.71 5.11 0.29
C GLY A 178 23.27 3.71 0.22
N TYR A 179 23.67 3.26 -0.94
CA TYR A 179 24.68 2.20 -0.99
C TYR A 179 25.97 2.73 -0.31
N GLY A 180 26.07 2.53 1.00
CA GLY A 180 27.28 2.87 1.77
C GLY A 180 27.17 4.00 2.77
N SER A 181 26.09 4.80 2.82
CA SER A 181 25.85 5.73 3.93
C SER A 181 24.43 5.54 4.45
N VAL A 182 24.31 4.93 5.60
CA VAL A 182 23.04 4.86 6.33
C VAL A 182 22.84 6.20 7.04
N ASP A 183 21.70 6.85 6.80
CA ASP A 183 21.31 8.01 7.58
C ASP A 183 21.28 7.61 9.07
N PRO A 184 22.05 8.28 9.96
CA PRO A 184 22.05 7.95 11.39
C PRO A 184 20.64 7.97 12.02
N ALA A 185 19.71 8.69 11.43
CA ALA A 185 18.33 8.72 11.86
C ALA A 185 17.62 7.35 11.73
N VAL A 186 18.13 6.43 10.92
CA VAL A 186 17.57 5.07 10.79
C VAL A 186 17.61 4.33 12.12
N ASP A 187 18.70 4.45 12.85
CA ASP A 187 18.92 3.76 14.13
C ASP A 187 18.42 4.55 15.34
N SER A 188 17.73 5.67 15.14
CA SER A 188 17.21 6.47 16.26
C SER A 188 16.19 5.67 17.07
N PRO A 189 16.39 5.50 18.38
CA PRO A 189 15.50 4.73 19.24
C PRO A 189 14.12 5.37 19.44
N THR A 190 13.97 6.64 19.06
CA THR A 190 12.70 7.38 19.15
C THR A 190 11.82 7.21 17.92
N ARG A 191 12.36 6.69 16.84
CA ARG A 191 11.60 6.48 15.61
C ARG A 191 10.69 5.27 15.70
N THR A 192 9.58 5.33 15.01
CA THR A 192 8.61 4.25 14.96
C THR A 192 7.92 4.12 13.60
N ILE A 193 7.56 2.90 13.23
CA ILE A 193 6.63 2.59 12.14
C ILE A 193 5.25 2.32 12.69
N LEU A 194 5.14 1.57 13.78
CA LEU A 194 3.85 1.09 14.30
C LEU A 194 3.24 1.98 15.39
N GLY A 195 4.01 2.89 15.97
CA GLY A 195 3.63 3.57 17.21
C GLY A 195 3.70 2.65 18.43
N ALA A 196 3.66 3.23 19.62
CA ALA A 196 3.84 2.49 20.88
C ALA A 196 2.66 1.55 21.19
N GLU A 197 1.45 2.02 20.97
CA GLU A 197 0.23 1.25 21.28
C GLU A 197 0.11 0.00 20.42
N GLN A 198 0.18 0.16 19.10
CA GLN A 198 0.09 -0.97 18.18
C GLN A 198 1.25 -1.96 18.40
N LYS A 199 2.48 -1.46 18.61
CA LYS A 199 3.65 -2.29 18.90
C LYS A 199 3.44 -3.14 20.16
N THR A 200 2.90 -2.55 21.23
CA THR A 200 2.60 -3.25 22.49
C THR A 200 1.53 -4.31 22.27
N TRP A 201 0.44 -3.95 21.61
CA TRP A 201 -0.65 -4.87 21.26
C TRP A 201 -0.17 -6.05 20.41
N LEU A 202 0.64 -5.78 19.38
CA LEU A 202 1.16 -6.83 18.51
C LEU A 202 2.06 -7.81 19.27
N LYS A 203 2.99 -7.29 20.08
CA LYS A 203 3.88 -8.13 20.89
C LYS A 203 3.12 -9.00 21.88
N ALA A 204 2.15 -8.44 22.59
CA ALA A 204 1.30 -9.18 23.52
C ALA A 204 0.46 -10.24 22.80
N GLY A 205 -0.12 -9.90 21.64
CA GLY A 205 -0.89 -10.82 20.83
C GLY A 205 -0.08 -12.00 20.33
N LEU A 206 1.10 -11.74 19.78
CA LEU A 206 2.01 -12.80 19.31
C LEU A 206 2.49 -13.71 20.43
N ALA A 207 2.79 -13.15 21.59
CA ALA A 207 3.25 -13.93 22.75
C ALA A 207 2.16 -14.82 23.35
N SER A 208 0.90 -14.38 23.31
CA SER A 208 -0.24 -15.10 23.88
C SER A 208 -0.94 -16.04 22.90
N SER A 209 -0.65 -15.95 21.62
CA SER A 209 -1.31 -16.76 20.60
C SER A 209 -0.90 -18.22 20.66
N THR A 210 -1.89 -19.09 20.74
CA THR A 210 -1.75 -20.55 20.66
C THR A 210 -2.05 -21.11 19.27
N ALA A 211 -2.42 -20.26 18.31
CA ALA A 211 -2.69 -20.69 16.95
C ALA A 211 -1.46 -21.31 16.30
N ARG A 212 -1.70 -22.32 15.47
CA ARG A 212 -0.64 -23.04 14.73
C ARG A 212 0.14 -22.10 13.81
N TRP A 213 -0.56 -21.17 13.15
CA TRP A 213 0.03 -20.17 12.26
C TRP A 213 -0.24 -18.76 12.77
N LYS A 214 0.81 -17.98 12.84
CA LYS A 214 0.76 -16.54 13.14
C LYS A 214 1.10 -15.80 11.88
N VAL A 215 0.12 -15.08 11.31
CA VAL A 215 0.24 -14.38 10.04
C VAL A 215 0.23 -12.88 10.28
N LEU A 216 1.23 -12.18 9.77
CA LEU A 216 1.28 -10.71 9.73
C LEU A 216 0.93 -10.22 8.34
N SER A 217 -0.17 -9.48 8.20
CA SER A 217 -0.48 -8.71 7.01
C SER A 217 0.29 -7.39 7.10
N ASN A 218 1.44 -7.37 6.45
CA ASN A 218 2.40 -6.28 6.50
C ASN A 218 2.64 -5.72 5.09
N GLN A 219 2.55 -4.41 4.93
CA GLN A 219 2.59 -3.74 3.63
C GLN A 219 4.03 -3.54 3.12
N VAL A 220 4.98 -3.37 4.03
CA VAL A 220 6.37 -3.05 3.72
C VAL A 220 7.30 -4.25 3.93
N PRO A 221 8.44 -4.35 3.24
CA PRO A 221 9.40 -5.44 3.47
C PRO A 221 9.83 -5.51 4.92
N PHE A 222 9.88 -6.72 5.48
CA PHE A 222 10.20 -6.98 6.88
C PHE A 222 11.59 -7.61 7.09
N TYR A 223 12.39 -7.69 6.07
CA TYR A 223 13.73 -8.25 6.14
C TYR A 223 14.76 -7.25 5.59
N PRO A 224 16.02 -7.34 6.01
CA PRO A 224 17.08 -6.51 5.45
C PRO A 224 17.18 -6.74 3.94
N PHE A 225 17.04 -5.67 3.15
CA PHE A 225 17.25 -5.75 1.71
C PHE A 225 18.77 -5.74 1.49
N ILE A 226 19.37 -6.92 1.34
CA ILE A 226 20.78 -7.05 1.05
C ILE A 226 20.96 -6.94 -0.46
N VAL A 227 21.44 -5.79 -0.90
CA VAL A 227 21.81 -5.58 -2.28
C VAL A 227 23.21 -6.12 -2.48
N GLY A 228 23.37 -7.08 -3.37
CA GLY A 228 24.69 -7.61 -3.71
C GLY A 228 25.61 -6.50 -4.26
N ALA A 229 26.91 -6.64 -4.03
CA ALA A 229 27.93 -5.66 -4.47
C ALA A 229 27.92 -5.38 -6.00
N ALA A 230 27.27 -6.23 -6.79
CA ALA A 230 27.10 -6.03 -8.24
C ALA A 230 26.00 -5.05 -8.62
N LEU A 231 25.03 -4.78 -7.73
CA LEU A 231 23.90 -3.91 -8.05
C LEU A 231 24.31 -2.42 -8.22
N PRO A 232 25.24 -1.86 -7.43
CA PRO A 232 25.77 -0.53 -7.68
C PRO A 232 26.33 -0.37 -9.10
N ALA A 233 27.12 -1.34 -9.56
CA ALA A 233 27.71 -1.31 -10.90
C ALA A 233 26.63 -1.41 -12.00
N MET A 234 25.60 -2.23 -11.82
CA MET A 234 24.49 -2.34 -12.75
C MET A 234 23.61 -1.08 -12.78
N LEU A 235 23.45 -0.39 -11.66
CA LEU A 235 22.74 0.88 -11.58
C LEU A 235 23.58 2.03 -12.16
N GLU A 236 24.88 2.07 -11.95
CA GLU A 236 25.77 3.03 -12.60
C GLU A 236 25.72 2.84 -14.13
N GLU A 237 25.78 1.61 -14.62
CA GLU A 237 25.66 1.29 -16.03
C GLU A 237 24.28 1.68 -16.62
N ALA A 238 23.20 1.44 -15.85
CA ALA A 238 21.84 1.79 -16.27
C ALA A 238 21.55 3.30 -16.21
N LEU A 239 22.29 4.07 -15.42
CA LEU A 239 22.13 5.51 -15.23
C LEU A 239 23.20 6.32 -15.95
N ASP A 240 24.13 5.69 -16.66
CA ASP A 240 25.17 6.38 -17.43
C ASP A 240 24.55 7.01 -18.68
N PRO A 241 24.46 8.35 -18.76
CA PRO A 241 23.93 9.03 -19.94
C PRO A 241 24.83 8.95 -21.18
N ALA A 242 25.98 8.27 -21.08
CA ALA A 242 26.96 8.18 -22.16
C ALA A 242 26.61 7.12 -23.23
N ASP A 243 25.73 6.17 -22.92
CA ASP A 243 25.30 5.14 -23.87
C ASP A 243 24.04 5.55 -24.69
N GLY A 244 24.06 6.65 -25.35
CA GLY A 244 23.04 7.18 -26.29
C GLY A 244 22.20 6.15 -27.09
N THR A 245 21.69 5.08 -26.42
CA THR A 245 20.73 4.12 -26.96
C THR A 245 19.44 4.09 -26.18
#